data_f075426fac1068de1d3c439614918ed2
#
_entry.id   f075426fac1068de1d3c439614918ed2
#
_cell.length_a   1.000
_cell.length_b   1.000
_cell.length_c   1.000
_cell.angle_alpha   90.00
_cell.angle_beta   90.00
_cell.angle_gamma   90.00
#
_symmetry.space_group_name_H-M   'P 1'
#
loop_
_entity.id
_entity.type
_entity.pdbx_description
1 polymer ?
#
loop_
_entity_poly.entity_id
_entity_poly.type
_entity_poly.pdbx_seq_one_letter_code
_entity_poly.pdbx_strand_id
1 'polypeptide(L)'
;EAAVKEAGLEVVAQPKIDVTSMEKGQDWVITAEVVTKPEVKLGAYKDLEVSVEVSKEVTDAEVDERIERERNNLAELVLKDGAAAEGDTVVIDFVGSVDGVEFDGGKGDNFSLGLGSGQFIPGFEDQLVGHSAGETVDVVVTFPEDYQAADLAGKEAKFVTTIHEVKEKEVPALDDELAKDIDEEVETLAELKEKYRKEL
;
A
#
# COMPACT_ATOMS: atom_id res chain seq x y z
N GLU A 1 33.11 43.87 13.59
CA GLU A 1 32.79 42.91 14.67
C GLU A 1 32.34 43.61 15.96
N ALA A 2 33.00 44.71 16.39
CA ALA A 2 32.61 45.42 17.61
C ALA A 2 31.18 45.97 17.53
N ALA A 3 30.79 46.64 16.43
CA ALA A 3 29.46 47.21 16.24
C ALA A 3 28.32 46.17 16.22
N VAL A 4 28.60 44.98 15.73
CA VAL A 4 27.62 43.86 15.73
C VAL A 4 27.40 43.32 17.16
N LYS A 5 28.46 43.25 17.95
CA LYS A 5 28.39 42.89 19.38
C LYS A 5 27.64 43.91 20.20
N GLU A 6 27.87 45.21 19.92
CA GLU A 6 27.20 46.31 20.61
C GLU A 6 25.72 46.40 20.27
N ALA A 7 25.34 45.99 19.03
CA ALA A 7 23.95 45.89 18.59
C ALA A 7 23.24 44.64 19.09
N GLY A 8 23.94 43.68 19.72
CA GLY A 8 23.34 42.45 20.26
C GLY A 8 22.77 41.51 19.20
N LEU A 9 23.28 41.56 17.96
CA LEU A 9 22.77 40.78 16.83
C LEU A 9 23.52 39.44 16.67
N GLU A 10 22.82 38.34 16.60
CA GLU A 10 23.35 37.03 16.17
C GLU A 10 23.40 36.96 14.64
N VAL A 11 24.60 37.11 14.09
CA VAL A 11 24.83 37.09 12.64
C VAL A 11 25.10 35.67 12.18
N VAL A 12 24.33 35.20 11.20
CA VAL A 12 24.40 33.80 10.68
C VAL A 12 25.12 33.69 9.33
N ALA A 13 25.50 34.82 8.72
CA ALA A 13 26.24 34.85 7.47
C ALA A 13 27.32 35.93 7.49
N GLN A 14 28.31 35.85 6.60
CA GLN A 14 29.31 36.91 6.48
C GLN A 14 28.64 38.23 6.10
N PRO A 15 28.93 39.34 6.86
CA PRO A 15 28.37 40.65 6.56
C PRO A 15 28.87 41.18 5.23
N LYS A 16 27.96 41.74 4.44
CA LYS A 16 28.33 42.50 3.25
C LYS A 16 28.67 43.94 3.68
N ILE A 17 29.90 44.32 3.45
CA ILE A 17 30.42 45.64 3.89
C ILE A 17 30.52 46.55 2.68
N ASP A 18 29.83 47.69 2.73
CA ASP A 18 29.93 48.76 1.76
C ASP A 18 30.52 50.04 2.44
N VAL A 19 31.49 50.64 1.78
CA VAL A 19 32.09 51.88 2.27
C VAL A 19 31.38 53.04 1.60
N THR A 20 30.57 53.75 2.37
CA THR A 20 29.72 54.85 1.87
C THR A 20 30.47 56.16 1.72
N SER A 21 31.46 56.43 2.59
CA SER A 21 32.29 57.68 2.52
C SER A 21 33.67 57.41 3.06
N MET A 22 34.71 57.92 2.31
CA MET A 22 36.13 57.76 2.64
C MET A 22 36.86 59.02 2.24
N GLU A 23 36.55 60.15 2.89
CA GLU A 23 37.26 61.44 2.66
C GLU A 23 38.38 61.70 3.68
N LYS A 24 39.47 62.25 3.19
CA LYS A 24 40.63 62.45 3.99
C LYS A 24 40.42 63.66 4.98
N GLY A 25 40.26 63.31 6.28
CA GLY A 25 40.02 64.27 7.35
C GLY A 25 38.61 64.32 7.89
N GLN A 26 37.75 63.40 7.45
CA GLN A 26 36.40 63.17 8.00
C GLN A 26 36.24 61.72 8.51
N ASP A 27 35.23 61.49 9.32
CA ASP A 27 34.89 60.16 9.83
C ASP A 27 34.44 59.25 8.69
N TRP A 28 34.95 58.03 8.68
CA TRP A 28 34.55 57.03 7.67
C TRP A 28 33.17 56.42 7.98
N VAL A 29 32.30 56.44 7.00
CA VAL A 29 30.98 55.81 7.12
C VAL A 29 30.98 54.48 6.38
N ILE A 30 30.84 53.43 7.16
CA ILE A 30 30.81 52.06 6.66
C ILE A 30 29.41 51.46 6.97
N THR A 31 28.75 51.00 5.96
CA THR A 31 27.48 50.28 6.11
C THR A 31 27.72 48.77 6.01
N ALA A 32 27.24 48.04 6.98
CA ALA A 32 27.31 46.58 6.98
C ALA A 32 25.88 45.97 6.96
N GLU A 33 25.57 45.24 5.91
CA GLU A 33 24.35 44.48 5.82
C GLU A 33 24.60 43.10 6.43
N VAL A 34 23.84 42.75 7.46
CA VAL A 34 23.98 41.50 8.19
C VAL A 34 22.69 40.69 8.15
N VAL A 35 22.83 39.41 7.90
CA VAL A 35 21.68 38.45 8.00
C VAL A 35 21.65 37.94 9.44
N THR A 36 20.56 38.23 10.13
CA THR A 36 20.35 37.78 11.51
C THR A 36 19.43 36.60 11.57
N LYS A 37 19.59 35.80 12.62
CA LYS A 37 18.67 34.71 12.92
C LYS A 37 17.30 35.29 13.28
N PRO A 38 16.21 34.88 12.63
CA PRO A 38 14.88 35.36 12.99
C PRO A 38 14.50 34.90 14.40
N GLU A 39 13.85 35.77 15.16
CA GLU A 39 13.28 35.39 16.46
C GLU A 39 12.17 34.35 16.23
N VAL A 40 12.36 33.16 16.76
CA VAL A 40 11.34 32.12 16.76
C VAL A 40 10.41 32.40 17.94
N LYS A 41 9.21 32.85 17.65
CA LYS A 41 8.11 32.87 18.64
C LYS A 41 7.44 31.50 18.62
N LEU A 42 7.69 30.71 19.65
CA LEU A 42 6.96 29.51 19.89
C LEU A 42 5.50 29.86 20.17
N GLY A 43 4.57 29.31 19.38
CA GLY A 43 3.14 29.33 19.70
C GLY A 43 2.83 28.55 20.97
N ALA A 44 1.59 28.54 21.39
CA ALA A 44 1.16 27.71 22.51
C ALA A 44 1.33 26.23 22.15
N TYR A 45 2.38 25.60 22.68
CA TYR A 45 2.71 24.19 22.42
C TYR A 45 2.66 23.33 23.71
N LYS A 46 2.47 24.00 24.85
CA LYS A 46 2.25 23.33 26.14
C LYS A 46 0.77 23.44 26.48
N ASP A 47 0.28 22.44 27.18
CA ASP A 47 -1.10 22.38 27.64
C ASP A 47 -2.17 22.47 26.53
N LEU A 48 -1.85 21.91 25.34
CA LEU A 48 -2.83 21.68 24.30
C LEU A 48 -3.73 20.53 24.76
N GLU A 49 -4.93 20.84 25.18
CA GLU A 49 -5.97 19.84 25.38
C GLU A 49 -6.45 19.39 23.98
N VAL A 50 -5.97 18.24 23.54
CA VAL A 50 -6.50 17.55 22.38
C VAL A 50 -7.60 16.62 22.88
N SER A 51 -8.84 17.07 22.78
CA SER A 51 -9.97 16.17 22.98
C SER A 51 -10.13 15.33 21.71
N VAL A 52 -9.71 14.08 21.77
CA VAL A 52 -10.09 13.08 20.80
C VAL A 52 -11.44 12.53 21.28
N GLU A 53 -12.50 12.85 20.57
CA GLU A 53 -13.77 12.14 20.75
C GLU A 53 -13.58 10.73 20.18
N VAL A 54 -13.06 9.84 21.01
CA VAL A 54 -13.10 8.41 20.72
C VAL A 54 -14.52 7.98 21.01
N SER A 55 -15.29 7.65 19.98
CA SER A 55 -16.54 6.93 20.16
C SER A 55 -16.23 5.64 20.91
N LYS A 56 -16.71 5.51 22.12
CA LYS A 56 -16.57 4.30 22.94
C LYS A 56 -17.64 3.26 22.60
N GLU A 57 -18.51 3.58 21.66
CA GLU A 57 -19.55 2.68 21.24
C GLU A 57 -19.07 1.92 20.00
N VAL A 58 -18.77 0.66 20.18
CA VAL A 58 -18.49 -0.28 19.09
C VAL A 58 -19.79 -0.47 18.29
N THR A 59 -19.73 -0.20 17.02
CA THR A 59 -20.87 -0.37 16.13
C THR A 59 -21.06 -1.82 15.73
N ASP A 60 -22.30 -2.23 15.45
CA ASP A 60 -22.58 -3.56 14.92
C ASP A 60 -21.81 -3.82 13.61
N ALA A 61 -21.57 -2.79 12.80
CA ALA A 61 -20.82 -2.87 11.57
C ALA A 61 -19.33 -3.28 11.80
N GLU A 62 -18.69 -2.76 12.82
CA GLU A 62 -17.30 -3.11 13.18
C GLU A 62 -17.20 -4.56 13.67
N VAL A 63 -18.20 -5.02 14.43
CA VAL A 63 -18.31 -6.40 14.88
C VAL A 63 -18.52 -7.34 13.69
N ASP A 64 -19.46 -6.99 12.80
CA ASP A 64 -19.74 -7.79 11.60
C ASP A 64 -18.55 -7.84 10.65
N GLU A 65 -17.81 -6.74 10.47
CA GLU A 65 -16.58 -6.71 9.68
C GLU A 65 -15.51 -7.64 10.25
N ARG A 66 -15.35 -7.68 11.57
CA ARG A 66 -14.40 -8.58 12.21
C ARG A 66 -14.79 -10.04 11.99
N ILE A 67 -16.08 -10.38 12.14
CA ILE A 67 -16.58 -11.74 11.90
C ILE A 67 -16.40 -12.14 10.43
N GLU A 68 -16.71 -11.26 9.48
CA GLU A 68 -16.51 -11.52 8.05
C GLU A 68 -15.02 -11.73 7.72
N ARG A 69 -14.12 -11.06 8.40
CA ARG A 69 -12.67 -11.27 8.26
C ARG A 69 -12.26 -12.66 8.73
N GLU A 70 -12.71 -13.08 9.91
CA GLU A 70 -12.44 -14.42 10.43
C GLU A 70 -13.09 -15.51 9.56
N ARG A 71 -14.32 -15.30 9.14
CA ARG A 71 -15.03 -16.16 8.19
C ARG A 71 -14.26 -16.34 6.89
N ASN A 72 -13.69 -15.25 6.36
CA ASN A 72 -12.86 -15.29 5.17
C ASN A 72 -11.53 -16.03 5.39
N ASN A 73 -10.97 -16.00 6.59
CA ASN A 73 -9.76 -16.73 6.96
C ASN A 73 -10.01 -18.25 7.04
N LEU A 74 -11.23 -18.65 7.41
CA LEU A 74 -11.66 -20.05 7.47
C LEU A 74 -12.16 -20.60 6.13
N ALA A 75 -12.19 -19.77 5.09
CA ALA A 75 -12.62 -20.21 3.77
C ALA A 75 -11.68 -21.26 3.18
N GLU A 76 -12.26 -22.30 2.62
CA GLU A 76 -11.55 -23.37 1.96
C GLU A 76 -11.56 -23.18 0.43
N LEU A 77 -10.51 -23.67 -0.23
CA LEU A 77 -10.43 -23.69 -1.68
C LEU A 77 -10.93 -25.05 -2.18
N VAL A 78 -12.10 -25.07 -2.77
CA VAL A 78 -12.71 -26.28 -3.33
C VAL A 78 -12.59 -26.31 -4.86
N LEU A 79 -12.35 -27.49 -5.41
CA LEU A 79 -12.32 -27.66 -6.87
C LEU A 79 -13.68 -27.28 -7.45
N LYS A 80 -13.64 -26.44 -8.47
CA LYS A 80 -14.80 -25.98 -9.21
C LYS A 80 -14.84 -26.61 -10.58
N ASP A 81 -15.93 -27.27 -10.88
CA ASP A 81 -16.23 -27.76 -12.23
C ASP A 81 -16.86 -26.62 -13.03
N GLY A 82 -16.05 -25.94 -13.85
CA GLY A 82 -16.54 -24.85 -14.68
C GLY A 82 -15.52 -23.78 -14.96
N ALA A 83 -16.01 -22.69 -15.53
CA ALA A 83 -15.15 -21.54 -15.86
C ALA A 83 -14.73 -20.76 -14.62
N ALA A 84 -13.49 -20.30 -14.62
CA ALA A 84 -12.95 -19.44 -13.58
C ALA A 84 -13.66 -18.09 -13.56
N ALA A 85 -13.95 -17.59 -12.37
CA ALA A 85 -14.53 -16.29 -12.12
C ALA A 85 -13.56 -15.40 -11.33
N GLU A 86 -13.83 -14.12 -11.28
CA GLU A 86 -13.11 -13.20 -10.40
C GLU A 86 -13.27 -13.65 -8.94
N GLY A 87 -12.16 -13.70 -8.21
CA GLY A 87 -12.09 -14.22 -6.83
C GLY A 87 -11.76 -15.71 -6.72
N ASP A 88 -11.84 -16.47 -7.81
CA ASP A 88 -11.41 -17.86 -7.84
C ASP A 88 -9.87 -17.97 -7.84
N THR A 89 -9.36 -19.11 -7.48
CA THR A 89 -7.94 -19.46 -7.56
C THR A 89 -7.72 -20.47 -8.67
N VAL A 90 -6.80 -20.18 -9.59
CA VAL A 90 -6.44 -21.11 -10.66
C VAL A 90 -5.04 -21.67 -10.44
N VAL A 91 -4.84 -22.94 -10.74
CA VAL A 91 -3.51 -23.55 -10.80
C VAL A 91 -3.10 -23.59 -12.26
N ILE A 92 -2.01 -22.91 -12.57
CA ILE A 92 -1.57 -22.68 -13.95
C ILE A 92 -0.11 -23.05 -14.16
N ASP A 93 0.19 -23.49 -15.39
CA ASP A 93 1.53 -23.40 -15.95
C ASP A 93 1.54 -22.24 -16.93
N PHE A 94 2.61 -21.47 -16.95
CA PHE A 94 2.75 -20.37 -17.90
C PHE A 94 4.17 -20.25 -18.43
N VAL A 95 4.28 -19.83 -19.68
CA VAL A 95 5.55 -19.51 -20.35
C VAL A 95 5.39 -18.20 -21.08
N GLY A 96 6.13 -17.17 -20.63
CA GLY A 96 6.14 -15.84 -21.18
C GLY A 96 7.24 -15.65 -22.22
N SER A 97 6.91 -14.94 -23.28
CA SER A 97 7.85 -14.53 -24.32
C SER A 97 7.60 -13.09 -24.73
N VAL A 98 8.69 -12.38 -25.08
CA VAL A 98 8.69 -11.04 -25.70
C VAL A 98 9.34 -11.18 -27.06
N ASP A 99 8.67 -10.71 -28.10
CA ASP A 99 9.13 -10.87 -29.49
C ASP A 99 9.46 -12.33 -29.89
N GLY A 100 8.78 -13.30 -29.27
CA GLY A 100 8.98 -14.73 -29.49
C GLY A 100 10.18 -15.34 -28.77
N VAL A 101 10.82 -14.60 -27.88
CA VAL A 101 11.95 -15.05 -27.05
C VAL A 101 11.49 -15.16 -25.60
N GLU A 102 11.67 -16.35 -25.00
CA GLU A 102 11.42 -16.56 -23.58
C GLU A 102 12.38 -15.71 -22.75
N PHE A 103 11.91 -15.22 -21.59
CA PHE A 103 12.71 -14.41 -20.68
C PHE A 103 12.76 -15.02 -19.27
N ASP A 104 13.83 -14.72 -18.54
CA ASP A 104 14.03 -15.22 -17.20
C ASP A 104 12.93 -14.69 -16.25
N GLY A 105 12.30 -15.61 -15.48
CA GLY A 105 11.18 -15.30 -14.60
C GLY A 105 9.82 -15.30 -15.30
N GLY A 106 9.77 -15.50 -16.62
CA GLY A 106 8.53 -15.61 -17.40
C GLY A 106 7.88 -16.99 -17.36
N LYS A 107 8.46 -17.97 -16.64
CA LYS A 107 7.94 -19.35 -16.57
C LYS A 107 7.60 -19.76 -15.16
N GLY A 108 6.46 -20.44 -15.01
CA GLY A 108 6.06 -21.09 -13.76
C GLY A 108 5.25 -22.35 -14.05
N ASP A 109 5.46 -23.37 -13.20
CA ASP A 109 4.74 -24.62 -13.27
C ASP A 109 3.92 -24.82 -11.98
N ASN A 110 2.67 -25.25 -12.08
CA ASN A 110 1.73 -25.46 -10.96
C ASN A 110 1.60 -24.22 -10.04
N PHE A 111 1.58 -23.03 -10.63
CA PHE A 111 1.46 -21.80 -9.88
C PHE A 111 0.01 -21.55 -9.49
N SER A 112 -0.22 -21.27 -8.20
CA SER A 112 -1.55 -20.94 -7.67
C SER A 112 -1.76 -19.44 -7.73
N LEU A 113 -2.69 -19.00 -8.57
CA LEU A 113 -2.99 -17.60 -8.83
C LEU A 113 -4.43 -17.26 -8.45
N GLY A 114 -4.62 -16.31 -7.55
CA GLY A 114 -5.92 -15.73 -7.24
C GLY A 114 -6.33 -14.72 -8.32
N LEU A 115 -7.46 -14.94 -8.98
CA LEU A 115 -7.97 -14.01 -9.99
C LEU A 115 -8.52 -12.74 -9.31
N GLY A 116 -8.02 -11.58 -9.71
CA GLY A 116 -8.31 -10.28 -9.08
C GLY A 116 -7.38 -9.93 -7.92
N SER A 117 -6.35 -10.75 -7.64
CA SER A 117 -5.37 -10.48 -6.59
C SER A 117 -4.37 -9.36 -6.93
N GLY A 118 -4.17 -9.09 -8.21
CA GLY A 118 -3.16 -8.15 -8.71
C GLY A 118 -1.72 -8.62 -8.52
N GLN A 119 -1.50 -9.92 -8.37
CA GLN A 119 -0.16 -10.51 -8.24
C GLN A 119 0.61 -10.50 -9.56
N PHE A 120 -0.12 -10.60 -10.67
CA PHE A 120 0.44 -10.56 -12.02
C PHE A 120 0.29 -9.18 -12.66
N ILE A 121 0.88 -9.05 -13.84
CA ILE A 121 0.81 -7.84 -14.65
C ILE A 121 -0.66 -7.52 -14.95
N PRO A 122 -1.08 -6.24 -14.90
CA PRO A 122 -2.46 -5.85 -15.19
C PRO A 122 -2.95 -6.40 -16.52
N GLY A 123 -4.16 -7.00 -16.50
CA GLY A 123 -4.79 -7.62 -17.66
C GLY A 123 -4.40 -9.09 -17.88
N PHE A 124 -3.51 -9.67 -17.07
CA PHE A 124 -3.19 -11.10 -17.13
C PHE A 124 -4.31 -11.94 -16.52
N GLU A 125 -4.70 -11.61 -15.28
CA GLU A 125 -5.72 -12.33 -14.53
C GLU A 125 -7.10 -12.23 -15.20
N ASP A 126 -7.43 -11.05 -15.73
CA ASP A 126 -8.71 -10.81 -16.43
C ASP A 126 -8.91 -11.71 -17.66
N GLN A 127 -7.82 -12.06 -18.36
CA GLN A 127 -7.88 -12.90 -19.54
C GLN A 127 -8.05 -14.39 -19.21
N LEU A 128 -7.83 -14.80 -17.95
CA LEU A 128 -8.08 -16.15 -17.47
C LEU A 128 -9.52 -16.36 -16.99
N VAL A 129 -10.22 -15.27 -16.67
CA VAL A 129 -11.64 -15.31 -16.30
C VAL A 129 -12.47 -15.83 -17.47
N GLY A 130 -13.36 -16.78 -17.19
CA GLY A 130 -14.20 -17.43 -18.20
C GLY A 130 -13.60 -18.69 -18.83
N HIS A 131 -12.36 -19.05 -18.52
CA HIS A 131 -11.70 -20.26 -18.98
C HIS A 131 -11.78 -21.38 -17.93
N SER A 132 -11.74 -22.63 -18.38
CA SER A 132 -11.90 -23.81 -17.54
C SER A 132 -10.61 -24.60 -17.39
N ALA A 133 -10.57 -25.49 -16.41
CA ALA A 133 -9.48 -26.44 -16.26
C ALA A 133 -9.27 -27.28 -17.53
N GLY A 134 -8.01 -27.51 -17.90
CA GLY A 134 -7.60 -28.19 -19.12
C GLY A 134 -7.45 -27.29 -20.35
N GLU A 135 -7.82 -26.03 -20.29
CA GLU A 135 -7.64 -25.08 -21.38
C GLU A 135 -6.24 -24.46 -21.38
N THR A 136 -5.75 -24.18 -22.58
CA THR A 136 -4.54 -23.40 -22.79
C THR A 136 -4.93 -22.08 -23.44
N VAL A 137 -4.55 -20.98 -22.79
CA VAL A 137 -4.92 -19.62 -23.17
C VAL A 137 -3.66 -18.83 -23.53
N ASP A 138 -3.71 -18.11 -24.63
CA ASP A 138 -2.69 -17.15 -25.01
C ASP A 138 -3.02 -15.79 -24.36
N VAL A 139 -2.34 -15.47 -23.28
CA VAL A 139 -2.52 -14.20 -22.57
C VAL A 139 -1.54 -13.18 -23.09
N VAL A 140 -2.02 -12.06 -23.60
CA VAL A 140 -1.18 -10.97 -24.14
C VAL A 140 -1.34 -9.76 -23.23
N VAL A 141 -0.22 -9.30 -22.67
CA VAL A 141 -0.18 -8.16 -21.74
C VAL A 141 1.01 -7.27 -22.03
N THR A 142 0.91 -6.00 -21.66
CA THR A 142 2.02 -5.04 -21.78
C THR A 142 2.60 -4.77 -20.40
N PHE A 143 3.90 -4.93 -20.25
CA PHE A 143 4.58 -4.58 -19.02
C PHE A 143 4.45 -3.07 -18.72
N PRO A 144 4.23 -2.66 -17.48
CA PRO A 144 4.27 -1.26 -17.08
C PRO A 144 5.61 -0.60 -17.44
N GLU A 145 5.60 0.71 -17.73
CA GLU A 145 6.82 1.46 -18.07
C GLU A 145 7.82 1.54 -16.91
N ASP A 146 7.33 1.42 -15.67
CA ASP A 146 8.09 1.42 -14.41
C ASP A 146 8.43 0.02 -13.90
N TYR A 147 8.31 -1.01 -14.77
CA TYR A 147 8.63 -2.38 -14.38
C TYR A 147 10.10 -2.53 -14.01
N GLN A 148 10.39 -3.32 -12.95
CA GLN A 148 11.74 -3.46 -12.39
C GLN A 148 12.80 -3.95 -13.39
N ALA A 149 12.40 -4.79 -14.34
CA ALA A 149 13.28 -5.23 -15.42
C ALA A 149 13.18 -4.26 -16.61
N ALA A 150 14.19 -3.42 -16.77
CA ALA A 150 14.24 -2.39 -17.83
C ALA A 150 14.13 -2.99 -19.24
N ASP A 151 14.57 -4.22 -19.42
CA ASP A 151 14.51 -4.94 -20.70
C ASP A 151 13.09 -5.37 -21.08
N LEU A 152 12.17 -5.40 -20.12
CA LEU A 152 10.76 -5.78 -20.29
C LEU A 152 9.80 -4.58 -20.21
N ALA A 153 10.21 -3.49 -19.56
CA ALA A 153 9.38 -2.30 -19.36
C ALA A 153 8.79 -1.77 -20.66
N GLY A 154 7.47 -1.55 -20.68
CA GLY A 154 6.72 -1.06 -21.84
C GLY A 154 6.58 -2.04 -23.01
N LYS A 155 7.10 -3.28 -22.88
CA LYS A 155 7.01 -4.28 -23.96
C LYS A 155 5.76 -5.15 -23.81
N GLU A 156 5.23 -5.55 -24.97
CA GLU A 156 4.18 -6.56 -25.04
C GLU A 156 4.79 -7.95 -24.85
N ALA A 157 4.20 -8.72 -23.96
CA ALA A 157 4.55 -10.10 -23.71
C ALA A 157 3.36 -11.03 -23.96
N LYS A 158 3.65 -12.17 -24.53
CA LYS A 158 2.70 -13.26 -24.72
C LYS A 158 3.02 -14.39 -23.76
N PHE A 159 2.04 -14.77 -22.97
CA PHE A 159 2.11 -15.90 -22.05
C PHE A 159 1.22 -17.04 -22.57
N VAL A 160 1.82 -18.18 -22.84
CA VAL A 160 1.07 -19.41 -23.08
C VAL A 160 0.76 -20.00 -21.71
N THR A 161 -0.51 -19.98 -21.32
CA THR A 161 -0.95 -20.35 -19.97
C THR A 161 -1.88 -21.55 -20.05
N THR A 162 -1.55 -22.63 -19.34
CA THR A 162 -2.38 -23.82 -19.22
C THR A 162 -3.01 -23.86 -17.83
N ILE A 163 -4.32 -23.96 -17.77
CA ILE A 163 -5.08 -24.04 -16.51
C ILE A 163 -5.23 -25.52 -16.15
N HIS A 164 -4.69 -25.92 -15.00
CA HIS A 164 -4.82 -27.29 -14.47
C HIS A 164 -6.05 -27.47 -13.62
N GLU A 165 -6.30 -26.52 -12.71
CA GLU A 165 -7.40 -26.56 -11.77
C GLU A 165 -8.01 -25.17 -11.62
N VAL A 166 -9.31 -25.15 -11.43
CA VAL A 166 -10.04 -23.96 -10.97
C VAL A 166 -10.58 -24.29 -9.59
N LYS A 167 -10.33 -23.39 -8.64
CA LYS A 167 -10.79 -23.53 -7.25
C LYS A 167 -11.61 -22.30 -6.88
N GLU A 168 -12.80 -22.53 -6.35
CA GLU A 168 -13.57 -21.42 -5.76
C GLU A 168 -13.36 -21.36 -4.25
N LYS A 169 -13.45 -20.15 -3.72
CA LYS A 169 -13.36 -19.91 -2.30
C LYS A 169 -14.72 -20.15 -1.67
N GLU A 170 -14.88 -21.29 -1.01
CA GLU A 170 -16.08 -21.60 -0.24
C GLU A 170 -15.95 -21.01 1.17
N VAL A 171 -16.76 -19.99 1.45
CA VAL A 171 -16.81 -19.34 2.76
C VAL A 171 -17.85 -20.05 3.61
N PRO A 172 -17.53 -20.42 4.88
CA PRO A 172 -18.50 -21.06 5.78
C PRO A 172 -19.78 -20.23 5.93
N ALA A 173 -20.90 -20.88 6.21
CA ALA A 173 -22.14 -20.14 6.51
C ALA A 173 -21.99 -19.28 7.76
N LEU A 174 -22.74 -18.18 7.83
CA LEU A 174 -22.74 -17.29 9.01
C LEU A 174 -23.76 -17.83 10.02
N ASP A 175 -23.36 -18.82 10.80
CA ASP A 175 -24.19 -19.55 11.75
C ASP A 175 -23.45 -19.85 13.06
N ASP A 176 -24.08 -20.64 13.93
CA ASP A 176 -23.51 -20.99 15.23
C ASP A 176 -22.35 -21.99 15.13
N GLU A 177 -22.22 -22.74 14.01
CA GLU A 177 -21.07 -23.62 13.77
C GLU A 177 -19.82 -22.78 13.48
N LEU A 178 -19.96 -21.77 12.63
CA LEU A 178 -18.89 -20.81 12.39
C LEU A 178 -18.41 -20.13 13.67
N ALA A 179 -19.34 -19.79 14.57
CA ALA A 179 -18.98 -19.16 15.83
C ALA A 179 -18.07 -20.05 16.69
N LYS A 180 -18.34 -21.37 16.72
CA LYS A 180 -17.52 -22.36 17.41
C LYS A 180 -16.18 -22.59 16.73
N ASP A 181 -16.15 -22.54 15.40
CA ASP A 181 -14.91 -22.69 14.63
C ASP A 181 -13.96 -21.50 14.83
N ILE A 182 -14.53 -20.31 15.03
CA ILE A 182 -13.76 -19.10 15.33
C ILE A 182 -13.29 -19.09 16.78
N ASP A 183 -14.16 -19.50 17.71
CA ASP A 183 -13.88 -19.41 19.13
C ASP A 183 -14.60 -20.54 19.90
N GLU A 184 -13.82 -21.50 20.43
CA GLU A 184 -14.32 -22.66 21.16
C GLU A 184 -15.06 -22.31 22.48
N GLU A 185 -14.92 -21.07 22.95
CA GLU A 185 -15.58 -20.60 24.19
C GLU A 185 -17.01 -20.11 23.97
N VAL A 186 -17.45 -19.96 22.70
CA VAL A 186 -18.80 -19.50 22.36
C VAL A 186 -19.61 -20.63 21.69
N GLU A 187 -20.89 -20.64 21.95
CA GLU A 187 -21.80 -21.64 21.38
C GLU A 187 -22.66 -21.09 20.23
N THR A 188 -22.81 -19.78 20.18
CA THR A 188 -23.70 -19.10 19.21
C THR A 188 -23.04 -17.87 18.58
N LEU A 189 -23.50 -17.54 17.38
CA LEU A 189 -23.08 -16.31 16.69
C LEU A 189 -23.39 -15.04 17.50
N ALA A 190 -24.49 -15.06 18.28
CA ALA A 190 -24.84 -13.94 19.15
C ALA A 190 -23.81 -13.74 20.27
N GLU A 191 -23.32 -14.82 20.86
CA GLU A 191 -22.27 -14.76 21.91
C GLU A 191 -20.95 -14.28 21.32
N LEU A 192 -20.58 -14.71 20.12
CA LEU A 192 -19.40 -14.24 19.41
C LEU A 192 -19.47 -12.72 19.16
N LYS A 193 -20.62 -12.23 18.68
CA LYS A 193 -20.86 -10.79 18.50
C LYS A 193 -20.74 -9.99 19.80
N GLU A 194 -21.29 -10.52 20.90
CA GLU A 194 -21.20 -9.92 22.22
C GLU A 194 -19.75 -9.88 22.75
N LYS A 195 -18.98 -10.96 22.51
CA LYS A 195 -17.56 -11.05 22.87
C LYS A 195 -16.76 -9.98 22.12
N TYR A 196 -16.91 -9.90 20.81
CA TYR A 196 -16.20 -8.91 19.98
C TYR A 196 -16.60 -7.47 20.30
N ARG A 197 -17.88 -7.23 20.64
CA ARG A 197 -18.32 -5.89 21.10
C ARG A 197 -17.66 -5.45 22.43
N LYS A 198 -17.20 -6.40 23.24
CA LYS A 198 -16.48 -6.10 24.51
C LYS A 198 -14.97 -5.94 24.29
N GLU A 199 -14.43 -6.55 23.25
CA GLU A 199 -13.01 -6.51 22.94
C GLU A 199 -12.59 -5.29 22.09
N LEU A 200 -13.49 -4.75 21.29
CA LEU A 200 -13.29 -3.57 20.47
C LEU A 200 -13.51 -2.28 21.25
#